data_07a9f6ce22deb45ee9f3a151c001c569
#
_entry.id   07a9f6ce22deb45ee9f3a151c001c569
#
_cell.length_a   1.000
_cell.length_b   1.000
_cell.length_c   1.000
_cell.angle_alpha   90.00
_cell.angle_beta   90.00
_cell.angle_gamma   90.00
#
_symmetry.space_group_name_H-M   'P 1'
#
loop_
_entity.id
_entity.type
_entity.pdbx_description
1 polymer ?
#
loop_
_entity_poly.entity_id
_entity_poly.type
_entity_poly.pdbx_seq_one_letter_code
_entity_poly.pdbx_strand_id
1 'polypeptide(L)'
;MTRARPMLALFGIPLAVAAAGSVQAAGDFMFGALGAAQSAAARKRVPLASSLEEFQDYNRAYALTGGGETEIAADRFAAAYPHSELTVYLYSKAMHEYRKENNSARALAMAEKVLRLDADDPAALVLSATVLADRMSESDLDREYAAERIRRRCKHALEIVDTAFAASANATAEEIAADKATLRTMAYSALGIMELKIGDFAGAERDLHVAAEGSRTRPDARILYHLSLAEDRLQKYTDALANVNRAMLAAGNDGNVRKAAAEERRRLEDLARGASVQH
;
A
#
# COMPACT_ATOMS: atom_id res chain seq x y z
N MET A 1 1.38 24.75 -19.25
CA MET A 1 0.93 24.82 -17.84
C MET A 1 -0.12 23.75 -17.60
N THR A 2 0.31 22.51 -17.39
CA THR A 2 -0.56 21.35 -17.19
C THR A 2 -0.68 21.12 -15.69
N ARG A 3 -1.85 21.45 -15.14
CA ARG A 3 -2.17 21.23 -13.71
C ARG A 3 -2.09 19.74 -13.42
N ALA A 4 -1.14 19.35 -12.56
CA ALA A 4 -1.13 18.04 -11.93
C ALA A 4 -2.42 17.89 -11.12
N ARG A 5 -3.30 16.97 -11.53
CA ARG A 5 -4.42 16.52 -10.72
C ARG A 5 -3.86 15.70 -9.55
N PRO A 6 -4.25 15.99 -8.32
CA PRO A 6 -3.88 15.12 -7.21
C PRO A 6 -4.59 13.78 -7.38
N MET A 7 -3.81 12.72 -7.44
CA MET A 7 -4.26 11.34 -7.37
C MET A 7 -4.71 11.07 -5.93
N LEU A 8 -5.98 11.33 -5.62
CA LEU A 8 -6.57 11.00 -4.32
C LEU A 8 -8.08 11.18 -4.34
N ALA A 9 -8.76 10.13 -4.72
CA ALA A 9 -10.15 9.89 -4.36
C ALA A 9 -10.29 8.41 -4.01
N LEU A 10 -9.73 8.02 -2.89
CA LEU A 10 -9.88 6.68 -2.35
C LEU A 10 -10.67 6.78 -1.06
N PHE A 11 -11.79 6.06 -1.04
CA PHE A 11 -12.66 5.81 0.09
C PHE A 11 -13.79 6.82 0.36
N GLY A 12 -14.74 6.87 -0.57
CA GLY A 12 -16.12 7.19 -0.22
C GLY A 12 -16.96 5.91 -0.36
N ILE A 13 -17.28 5.23 0.72
CA ILE A 13 -18.18 4.08 0.70
C ILE A 13 -19.61 4.63 0.81
N PRO A 14 -20.52 4.38 -0.16
CA PRO A 14 -21.93 4.67 0.04
C PRO A 14 -22.48 3.63 1.00
N LEU A 15 -22.90 4.09 2.15
CA LEU A 15 -23.68 3.30 3.08
C LEU A 15 -25.13 3.27 2.62
N ALA A 16 -25.67 2.08 2.40
CA ALA A 16 -27.10 1.89 2.26
C ALA A 16 -27.73 1.83 3.64
N VAL A 17 -28.60 2.77 3.94
CA VAL A 17 -29.45 2.73 5.13
C VAL A 17 -30.57 1.72 4.85
N ALA A 18 -30.58 0.59 5.55
CA ALA A 18 -31.69 -0.35 5.52
C ALA A 18 -32.82 0.22 6.38
N ALA A 19 -33.81 0.83 5.73
CA ALA A 19 -35.09 1.12 6.38
C ALA A 19 -35.87 -0.20 6.51
N ALA A 20 -36.19 -0.61 7.72
CA ALA A 20 -37.07 -1.74 7.99
C ALA A 20 -38.50 -1.39 7.56
N GLY A 21 -38.92 -1.99 6.48
CA GLY A 21 -40.28 -1.94 5.96
C GLY A 21 -40.66 -3.29 5.41
N SER A 22 -41.51 -4.00 6.14
CA SER A 22 -42.10 -5.28 5.75
C SER A 22 -43.04 -5.14 4.56
N VAL A 23 -42.80 -5.88 3.48
CA VAL A 23 -43.89 -6.32 2.58
C VAL A 23 -43.51 -7.69 2.00
N GLN A 24 -44.38 -8.66 2.31
CA GLN A 24 -44.47 -9.95 1.67
C GLN A 24 -45.04 -9.81 0.26
N ALA A 25 -44.41 -10.46 -0.71
CA ALA A 25 -45.13 -11.00 -1.89
C ALA A 25 -44.32 -12.13 -2.53
N ALA A 26 -44.97 -13.25 -2.64
CA ALA A 26 -44.55 -14.48 -3.30
C ALA A 26 -44.49 -14.35 -4.83
N GLY A 27 -43.67 -15.19 -5.47
CA GLY A 27 -43.76 -15.40 -6.92
C GLY A 27 -42.59 -16.24 -7.46
N ASP A 28 -42.87 -17.53 -7.60
CA ASP A 28 -42.03 -18.49 -8.29
C ASP A 28 -41.61 -18.05 -9.71
N PHE A 29 -40.33 -18.27 -10.04
CA PHE A 29 -39.98 -18.77 -11.38
C PHE A 29 -38.73 -19.65 -11.32
N MET A 30 -38.95 -20.89 -11.60
CA MET A 30 -37.96 -21.92 -11.88
C MET A 30 -37.39 -21.78 -13.28
N PHE A 31 -36.16 -22.30 -13.43
CA PHE A 31 -35.42 -22.80 -14.59
C PHE A 31 -34.44 -21.87 -15.32
N GLY A 32 -33.20 -22.25 -15.20
CA GLY A 32 -32.32 -22.39 -16.35
C GLY A 32 -31.11 -21.51 -16.44
N ALA A 33 -30.00 -21.96 -15.92
CA ALA A 33 -28.72 -21.97 -16.65
C ALA A 33 -27.63 -22.63 -15.78
N LEU A 34 -27.28 -23.85 -16.10
CA LEU A 34 -25.93 -24.37 -15.84
C LEU A 34 -24.96 -23.52 -16.65
N GLY A 35 -23.98 -22.92 -16.00
CA GLY A 35 -22.87 -22.31 -16.70
C GLY A 35 -22.18 -21.27 -15.85
N ALA A 36 -20.97 -21.58 -15.42
CA ALA A 36 -20.02 -20.72 -14.70
C ALA A 36 -20.26 -20.58 -13.20
N ALA A 37 -19.86 -21.62 -12.45
CA ALA A 37 -19.36 -21.45 -11.12
C ALA A 37 -18.02 -20.67 -11.20
N GLN A 38 -18.07 -19.40 -11.55
CA GLN A 38 -17.03 -18.46 -11.17
C GLN A 38 -17.19 -18.28 -9.66
N SER A 39 -16.19 -18.73 -8.93
CA SER A 39 -16.07 -18.50 -7.50
C SER A 39 -16.43 -17.05 -7.23
N ALA A 40 -17.59 -16.82 -6.65
CA ALA A 40 -17.90 -15.56 -6.00
C ALA A 40 -16.94 -15.50 -4.81
N ALA A 41 -15.73 -15.01 -5.02
CA ALA A 41 -14.85 -14.62 -3.96
C ALA A 41 -15.69 -13.73 -3.05
N ALA A 42 -15.83 -14.12 -1.80
CA ALA A 42 -16.73 -13.48 -0.86
C ALA A 42 -16.37 -12.00 -0.79
N ARG A 43 -17.12 -11.17 -1.51
CA ARG A 43 -16.94 -9.73 -1.46
C ARG A 43 -17.21 -9.32 -0.02
N LYS A 44 -16.26 -8.61 0.58
CA LYS A 44 -16.40 -8.10 1.94
C LYS A 44 -17.75 -7.39 2.05
N ARG A 45 -18.57 -7.80 3.01
CA ARG A 45 -19.91 -7.21 3.23
C ARG A 45 -19.75 -5.70 3.46
N VAL A 46 -20.63 -4.91 2.86
CA VAL A 46 -20.70 -3.47 3.13
C VAL A 46 -21.06 -3.28 4.61
N PRO A 47 -20.25 -2.52 5.38
CA PRO A 47 -20.53 -2.28 6.80
C PRO A 47 -21.80 -1.46 6.97
N LEU A 48 -22.53 -1.73 8.03
CA LEU A 48 -23.78 -1.06 8.33
C LEU A 48 -23.68 -0.32 9.67
N ALA A 49 -24.25 0.89 9.71
CA ALA A 49 -24.51 1.57 10.97
C ALA A 49 -25.69 0.90 11.68
N SER A 50 -25.62 0.77 13.00
CA SER A 50 -26.67 0.22 13.84
C SER A 50 -27.81 1.23 14.08
N SER A 51 -27.54 2.52 13.89
CA SER A 51 -28.51 3.62 14.07
C SER A 51 -28.23 4.77 13.11
N LEU A 52 -29.24 5.64 12.96
CA LEU A 52 -29.10 6.89 12.20
C LEU A 52 -28.09 7.83 12.85
N GLU A 53 -28.03 7.88 14.17
CA GLU A 53 -27.08 8.71 14.92
C GLU A 53 -25.64 8.24 14.67
N GLU A 54 -25.37 6.95 14.77
CA GLU A 54 -24.07 6.36 14.43
C GLU A 54 -23.65 6.72 12.99
N PHE A 55 -24.59 6.62 12.04
CA PHE A 55 -24.32 6.98 10.65
C PHE A 55 -23.98 8.47 10.47
N GLN A 56 -24.72 9.36 11.16
CA GLN A 56 -24.45 10.80 11.10
C GLN A 56 -23.11 11.15 11.73
N ASP A 57 -22.77 10.52 12.86
CA ASP A 57 -21.49 10.73 13.54
C ASP A 57 -20.32 10.22 12.71
N TYR A 58 -20.47 9.04 12.09
CA TYR A 58 -19.51 8.53 11.13
C TYR A 58 -19.27 9.51 9.98
N ASN A 59 -20.33 10.02 9.34
CA ASN A 59 -20.19 10.94 8.22
C ASN A 59 -19.52 12.25 8.64
N ARG A 60 -19.82 12.77 9.83
CA ARG A 60 -19.13 13.96 10.37
C ARG A 60 -17.65 13.71 10.58
N ALA A 61 -17.28 12.57 11.18
CA ALA A 61 -15.91 12.19 11.39
C ALA A 61 -15.17 11.94 10.05
N TYR A 62 -15.84 11.27 9.11
CA TYR A 62 -15.28 10.96 7.80
C TYR A 62 -15.06 12.19 6.91
N ALA A 63 -15.82 13.26 7.10
CA ALA A 63 -15.68 14.52 6.35
C ALA A 63 -14.43 15.33 6.78
N LEU A 64 -13.84 15.04 7.93
CA LEU A 64 -12.67 15.75 8.41
C LEU A 64 -11.44 15.47 7.53
N THR A 65 -10.52 16.42 7.50
CA THR A 65 -9.24 16.33 6.81
C THR A 65 -8.09 16.55 7.79
N GLY A 66 -6.92 15.99 7.47
CA GLY A 66 -5.77 16.05 8.37
C GLY A 66 -5.71 14.85 9.33
N GLY A 67 -4.49 14.32 9.49
CA GLY A 67 -4.28 13.07 10.24
C GLY A 67 -4.70 13.18 11.70
N GLY A 68 -4.33 14.27 12.38
CA GLY A 68 -4.62 14.46 13.80
C GLY A 68 -6.12 14.62 14.09
N GLU A 69 -6.83 15.44 13.31
CA GLU A 69 -8.27 15.65 13.50
C GLU A 69 -9.06 14.37 13.20
N THR A 70 -8.68 13.66 12.14
CA THR A 70 -9.33 12.40 11.76
C THR A 70 -9.09 11.32 12.81
N GLU A 71 -7.87 11.23 13.37
CA GLU A 71 -7.57 10.28 14.45
C GLU A 71 -8.39 10.56 15.71
N ILE A 72 -8.43 11.83 16.17
CA ILE A 72 -9.24 12.22 17.35
C ILE A 72 -10.72 11.88 17.12
N ALA A 73 -11.24 12.14 15.93
CA ALA A 73 -12.62 11.82 15.61
C ALA A 73 -12.87 10.29 15.56
N ALA A 74 -11.93 9.53 15.02
CA ALA A 74 -11.99 8.06 15.02
C ALA A 74 -11.98 7.48 16.44
N ASP A 75 -11.12 8.01 17.32
CA ASP A 75 -11.05 7.58 18.73
C ASP A 75 -12.35 7.92 19.50
N ARG A 76 -12.91 9.10 19.27
CA ARG A 76 -14.21 9.50 19.86
C ARG A 76 -15.34 8.62 19.36
N PHE A 77 -15.37 8.34 18.05
CA PHE A 77 -16.37 7.47 17.45
C PHE A 77 -16.27 6.04 18.01
N ALA A 78 -15.06 5.49 18.11
CA ALA A 78 -14.82 4.17 18.67
C ALA A 78 -15.25 4.07 20.15
N ALA A 79 -15.09 5.14 20.92
CA ALA A 79 -15.54 5.21 22.30
C ALA A 79 -17.08 5.28 22.41
N ALA A 80 -17.75 6.02 21.52
CA ALA A 80 -19.21 6.14 21.49
C ALA A 80 -19.88 4.86 20.95
N TYR A 81 -19.24 4.20 19.98
CA TYR A 81 -19.79 3.03 19.27
C TYR A 81 -18.79 1.85 19.28
N PRO A 82 -18.54 1.21 20.43
CA PRO A 82 -17.45 0.23 20.59
C PRO A 82 -17.61 -1.04 19.74
N HIS A 83 -18.82 -1.31 19.24
CA HIS A 83 -19.11 -2.47 18.38
C HIS A 83 -19.37 -2.08 16.92
N SER A 84 -19.10 -0.84 16.55
CA SER A 84 -19.32 -0.36 15.19
C SER A 84 -18.33 -0.96 14.19
N GLU A 85 -18.87 -1.51 13.12
CA GLU A 85 -18.10 -1.94 11.95
C GLU A 85 -17.47 -0.75 11.18
N LEU A 86 -17.92 0.48 11.46
CA LEU A 86 -17.47 1.69 10.75
C LEU A 86 -16.16 2.25 11.31
N THR A 87 -15.78 1.87 12.52
CA THR A 87 -14.58 2.36 13.20
C THR A 87 -13.31 2.09 12.38
N VAL A 88 -13.21 0.92 11.74
CA VAL A 88 -12.06 0.55 10.91
C VAL A 88 -11.83 1.53 9.77
N TYR A 89 -12.90 2.05 9.15
CA TYR A 89 -12.80 2.99 8.02
C TYR A 89 -12.33 4.37 8.46
N LEU A 90 -12.67 4.80 9.68
CA LEU A 90 -12.17 6.06 10.24
C LEU A 90 -10.66 5.97 10.54
N TYR A 91 -10.19 4.86 11.10
CA TYR A 91 -8.76 4.64 11.29
C TYR A 91 -8.02 4.50 9.95
N SER A 92 -8.62 3.83 8.97
CA SER A 92 -8.05 3.72 7.62
C SER A 92 -7.95 5.12 6.97
N LYS A 93 -8.96 5.97 7.14
CA LYS A 93 -8.90 7.36 6.69
C LYS A 93 -7.76 8.13 7.39
N ALA A 94 -7.66 8.06 8.72
CA ALA A 94 -6.58 8.71 9.46
C ALA A 94 -5.20 8.22 9.02
N MET A 95 -5.04 6.93 8.76
CA MET A 95 -3.84 6.33 8.18
C MET A 95 -3.45 6.99 6.86
N HIS A 96 -4.41 7.19 5.96
CA HIS A 96 -4.17 7.83 4.67
C HIS A 96 -3.87 9.34 4.79
N GLU A 97 -4.54 10.06 5.70
CA GLU A 97 -4.24 11.47 5.94
C GLU A 97 -2.80 11.65 6.47
N TYR A 98 -2.38 10.86 7.46
CA TYR A 98 -0.99 10.88 7.95
C TYR A 98 0.04 10.52 6.87
N ARG A 99 -0.31 9.62 5.95
CA ARG A 99 0.56 9.32 4.80
C ARG A 99 0.73 10.53 3.88
N LYS A 100 -0.34 11.29 3.61
CA LYS A 100 -0.29 12.53 2.83
C LYS A 100 0.60 13.58 3.49
N GLU A 101 0.59 13.62 4.82
CA GLU A 101 1.42 14.51 5.64
C GLU A 101 2.87 14.02 5.79
N ASN A 102 3.24 12.90 5.17
CA ASN A 102 4.53 12.23 5.34
C ASN A 102 4.83 11.85 6.80
N ASN A 103 3.81 11.71 7.65
CA ASN A 103 3.95 11.27 9.03
C ASN A 103 3.89 9.74 9.13
N SER A 104 4.98 9.08 8.73
CA SER A 104 5.07 7.62 8.69
C SER A 104 4.88 6.96 10.07
N ALA A 105 5.24 7.67 11.17
CA ALA A 105 5.07 7.13 12.52
C ALA A 105 3.60 6.99 12.89
N ARG A 106 2.82 8.04 12.66
CA ARG A 106 1.38 8.04 12.95
C ARG A 106 0.62 7.19 11.95
N ALA A 107 1.01 7.21 10.67
CA ALA A 107 0.43 6.33 9.66
C ALA A 107 0.58 4.84 10.05
N LEU A 108 1.75 4.42 10.54
CA LEU A 108 1.97 3.07 11.06
C LEU A 108 1.07 2.77 12.27
N ALA A 109 0.97 3.71 13.22
CA ALA A 109 0.12 3.52 14.39
C ALA A 109 -1.35 3.32 14.00
N MET A 110 -1.84 4.05 12.99
CA MET A 110 -3.20 3.87 12.47
C MET A 110 -3.35 2.55 11.72
N ALA A 111 -2.37 2.15 10.90
CA ALA A 111 -2.37 0.84 10.26
C ALA A 111 -2.46 -0.31 11.28
N GLU A 112 -1.75 -0.21 12.40
CA GLU A 112 -1.86 -1.20 13.49
C GLU A 112 -3.25 -1.19 14.16
N LYS A 113 -3.91 -0.02 14.30
CA LYS A 113 -5.31 0.06 14.75
C LYS A 113 -6.26 -0.61 13.76
N VAL A 114 -6.09 -0.36 12.45
CA VAL A 114 -6.86 -1.01 11.38
C VAL A 114 -6.67 -2.52 11.46
N LEU A 115 -5.44 -3.03 11.50
CA LEU A 115 -5.15 -4.48 11.52
C LEU A 115 -5.63 -5.20 12.77
N ARG A 116 -5.86 -4.50 13.88
CA ARG A 116 -6.53 -5.10 15.06
C ARG A 116 -8.03 -5.29 14.87
N LEU A 117 -8.66 -4.44 14.07
CA LEU A 117 -10.10 -4.52 13.78
C LEU A 117 -10.38 -5.39 12.54
N ASP A 118 -9.48 -5.36 11.58
CA ASP A 118 -9.55 -6.05 10.30
C ASP A 118 -8.15 -6.52 9.89
N ALA A 119 -7.82 -7.75 10.24
CA ALA A 119 -6.51 -8.35 9.96
C ALA A 119 -6.24 -8.54 8.45
N ASP A 120 -7.30 -8.50 7.65
CA ASP A 120 -7.29 -8.73 6.21
C ASP A 120 -7.45 -7.43 5.40
N ASP A 121 -7.10 -6.27 5.98
CA ASP A 121 -7.03 -5.01 5.22
C ASP A 121 -5.71 -4.93 4.43
N PRO A 122 -5.74 -5.08 3.08
CA PRO A 122 -4.51 -5.14 2.29
C PRO A 122 -3.76 -3.81 2.27
N ALA A 123 -4.45 -2.66 2.40
CA ALA A 123 -3.80 -1.36 2.43
C ALA A 123 -3.03 -1.14 3.74
N ALA A 124 -3.60 -1.53 4.88
CA ALA A 124 -2.93 -1.45 6.16
C ALA A 124 -1.76 -2.44 6.28
N LEU A 125 -1.91 -3.66 5.75
CA LEU A 125 -0.83 -4.64 5.67
C LEU A 125 0.36 -4.09 4.90
N VAL A 126 0.13 -3.58 3.69
CA VAL A 126 1.20 -3.06 2.81
C VAL A 126 1.83 -1.81 3.39
N LEU A 127 1.02 -0.84 3.85
CA LEU A 127 1.56 0.41 4.43
C LEU A 127 2.43 0.13 5.64
N SER A 128 1.95 -0.73 6.55
CA SER A 128 2.72 -1.07 7.75
C SER A 128 4.02 -1.81 7.41
N ALA A 129 4.00 -2.72 6.42
CA ALA A 129 5.19 -3.39 5.94
C ALA A 129 6.19 -2.41 5.32
N THR A 130 5.73 -1.46 4.49
CA THR A 130 6.56 -0.42 3.87
C THR A 130 7.26 0.42 4.93
N VAL A 131 6.52 0.93 5.93
CA VAL A 131 7.12 1.76 6.99
C VAL A 131 8.11 0.97 7.85
N LEU A 132 7.82 -0.30 8.12
CA LEU A 132 8.74 -1.18 8.86
C LEU A 132 10.02 -1.44 8.04
N ALA A 133 9.90 -1.73 6.74
CA ALA A 133 11.03 -1.93 5.86
C ALA A 133 11.92 -0.69 5.76
N ASP A 134 11.32 0.50 5.65
CA ASP A 134 12.07 1.76 5.62
C ASP A 134 12.86 2.00 6.92
N ARG A 135 12.27 1.69 8.07
CA ARG A 135 12.87 1.93 9.39
C ARG A 135 13.87 0.86 9.83
N MET A 136 13.77 -0.34 9.29
CA MET A 136 14.68 -1.43 9.63
C MET A 136 16.12 -1.03 9.30
N SER A 137 17.06 -1.27 10.24
CA SER A 137 18.49 -1.05 10.05
C SER A 137 19.22 -2.40 9.93
N GLU A 138 20.33 -2.40 9.20
CA GLU A 138 21.22 -3.57 9.10
C GLU A 138 21.83 -3.94 10.46
N SER A 139 21.95 -2.98 11.37
CA SER A 139 22.50 -3.15 12.71
C SER A 139 21.48 -3.51 13.80
N ASP A 140 20.18 -3.58 13.47
CA ASP A 140 19.15 -3.86 14.46
C ASP A 140 19.26 -5.30 14.99
N LEU A 141 19.25 -5.46 16.31
CA LEU A 141 19.26 -6.77 16.97
C LEU A 141 18.01 -7.59 16.63
N ASP A 142 16.88 -6.90 16.41
CA ASP A 142 15.59 -7.52 16.08
C ASP A 142 15.34 -7.61 14.56
N ARG A 143 16.39 -7.47 13.74
CA ARG A 143 16.30 -7.41 12.28
C ARG A 143 15.53 -8.58 11.68
N GLU A 144 15.83 -9.80 12.11
CA GLU A 144 15.17 -11.01 11.61
C GLU A 144 13.68 -11.05 11.99
N TYR A 145 13.34 -10.61 13.19
CA TYR A 145 11.95 -10.52 13.61
C TYR A 145 11.17 -9.46 12.79
N ALA A 146 11.81 -8.30 12.55
CA ALA A 146 11.23 -7.26 11.71
C ALA A 146 11.04 -7.76 10.26
N ALA A 147 12.04 -8.44 9.70
CA ALA A 147 11.99 -9.02 8.37
C ALA A 147 10.85 -10.04 8.22
N GLU A 148 10.68 -10.93 9.21
CA GLU A 148 9.59 -11.91 9.18
C GLU A 148 8.20 -11.25 9.26
N ARG A 149 8.05 -10.17 10.07
CA ARG A 149 6.81 -9.38 10.10
C ARG A 149 6.49 -8.76 8.75
N ILE A 150 7.50 -8.15 8.11
CA ILE A 150 7.34 -7.52 6.79
C ILE A 150 6.94 -8.58 5.76
N ARG A 151 7.69 -9.69 5.71
CA ARG A 151 7.44 -10.81 4.79
C ARG A 151 6.03 -11.35 4.93
N ARG A 152 5.59 -11.63 6.14
CA ARG A 152 4.25 -12.16 6.41
C ARG A 152 3.16 -11.19 5.96
N ARG A 153 3.29 -9.89 6.27
CA ARG A 153 2.31 -8.86 5.88
C ARG A 153 2.22 -8.68 4.37
N CYS A 154 3.37 -8.60 3.70
CA CYS A 154 3.39 -8.46 2.24
C CYS A 154 2.81 -9.69 1.54
N LYS A 155 3.19 -10.90 1.93
CA LYS A 155 2.64 -12.14 1.38
C LYS A 155 1.14 -12.20 1.57
N HIS A 156 0.66 -11.96 2.78
CA HIS A 156 -0.77 -11.97 3.06
C HIS A 156 -1.52 -10.93 2.22
N ALA A 157 -1.03 -9.70 2.14
CA ALA A 157 -1.63 -8.66 1.30
C ALA A 157 -1.70 -9.06 -0.17
N LEU A 158 -0.63 -9.68 -0.72
CA LEU A 158 -0.59 -10.15 -2.11
C LEU A 158 -1.59 -11.27 -2.37
N GLU A 159 -1.82 -12.15 -1.40
CA GLU A 159 -2.79 -13.24 -1.49
C GLU A 159 -4.24 -12.74 -1.51
N ILE A 160 -4.55 -11.71 -0.70
CA ILE A 160 -5.92 -11.26 -0.47
C ILE A 160 -6.32 -10.00 -1.26
N VAL A 161 -5.39 -9.30 -1.91
CA VAL A 161 -5.65 -7.99 -2.55
C VAL A 161 -6.80 -8.04 -3.56
N ASP A 162 -7.04 -9.17 -4.20
CA ASP A 162 -8.12 -9.33 -5.17
C ASP A 162 -9.50 -9.53 -4.53
N THR A 163 -9.55 -10.08 -3.33
CA THR A 163 -10.78 -10.46 -2.64
C THR A 163 -11.14 -9.53 -1.49
N ALA A 164 -10.15 -9.05 -0.75
CA ALA A 164 -10.36 -8.21 0.44
C ALA A 164 -10.23 -6.70 0.18
N PHE A 165 -9.84 -6.30 -1.04
CA PHE A 165 -9.73 -4.87 -1.36
C PHE A 165 -11.09 -4.18 -1.33
N ALA A 166 -11.25 -3.21 -0.42
CA ALA A 166 -12.45 -2.39 -0.31
C ALA A 166 -12.35 -1.22 -1.30
N ALA A 167 -13.08 -1.31 -2.41
CA ALA A 167 -13.17 -0.21 -3.36
C ALA A 167 -14.14 0.87 -2.90
N SER A 168 -13.89 2.12 -3.33
CA SER A 168 -14.90 3.18 -3.24
C SER A 168 -16.14 2.78 -4.06
N ALA A 169 -17.32 3.13 -3.58
CA ALA A 169 -18.57 2.77 -4.27
C ALA A 169 -18.71 3.34 -5.67
N ASN A 170 -18.06 4.48 -5.90
CA ASN A 170 -18.08 5.15 -7.20
C ASN A 170 -16.82 4.86 -8.03
N ALA A 171 -15.93 3.97 -7.54
CA ALA A 171 -14.71 3.63 -8.28
C ALA A 171 -15.04 2.78 -9.50
N THR A 172 -14.46 3.15 -10.62
CA THR A 172 -14.54 2.37 -11.86
C THR A 172 -13.70 1.10 -11.73
N ALA A 173 -13.95 0.12 -12.58
CA ALA A 173 -13.15 -1.11 -12.62
C ALA A 173 -11.66 -0.81 -12.91
N GLU A 174 -11.38 0.22 -13.71
CA GLU A 174 -10.02 0.66 -14.02
C GLU A 174 -9.32 1.26 -12.80
N GLU A 175 -9.99 2.12 -12.04
CA GLU A 175 -9.47 2.69 -10.80
C GLU A 175 -9.18 1.60 -9.76
N ILE A 176 -10.10 0.64 -9.60
CA ILE A 176 -9.92 -0.50 -8.70
C ILE A 176 -8.69 -1.34 -9.12
N ALA A 177 -8.54 -1.61 -10.42
CA ALA A 177 -7.39 -2.34 -10.92
C ALA A 177 -6.07 -1.58 -10.70
N ALA A 178 -6.06 -0.26 -10.89
CA ALA A 178 -4.91 0.60 -10.66
C ALA A 178 -4.51 0.63 -9.18
N ASP A 179 -5.49 0.70 -8.27
CA ASP A 179 -5.25 0.70 -6.83
C ASP A 179 -4.67 -0.63 -6.35
N LYS A 180 -5.23 -1.75 -6.82
CA LYS A 180 -4.69 -3.09 -6.55
C LYS A 180 -3.27 -3.25 -7.09
N ALA A 181 -3.00 -2.76 -8.31
CA ALA A 181 -1.66 -2.75 -8.87
C ALA A 181 -0.68 -1.92 -8.03
N THR A 182 -1.12 -0.77 -7.53
CA THR A 182 -0.33 0.08 -6.62
C THR A 182 0.01 -0.66 -5.33
N LEU A 183 -0.95 -1.34 -4.70
CA LEU A 183 -0.71 -2.13 -3.49
C LEU A 183 0.29 -3.27 -3.75
N ARG A 184 0.19 -3.98 -4.88
CA ARG A 184 1.17 -5.00 -5.26
C ARG A 184 2.57 -4.42 -5.43
N THR A 185 2.68 -3.31 -6.16
CA THR A 185 3.97 -2.61 -6.34
C THR A 185 4.59 -2.22 -5.01
N MET A 186 3.80 -1.67 -4.08
CA MET A 186 4.27 -1.31 -2.74
C MET A 186 4.69 -2.54 -1.93
N ALA A 187 3.95 -3.65 -2.01
CA ALA A 187 4.27 -4.89 -1.30
C ALA A 187 5.60 -5.48 -1.79
N TYR A 188 5.80 -5.58 -3.10
CA TYR A 188 7.08 -6.05 -3.67
C TYR A 188 8.23 -5.09 -3.37
N SER A 189 7.99 -3.78 -3.39
CA SER A 189 9.01 -2.80 -2.98
C SER A 189 9.42 -2.98 -1.52
N ALA A 190 8.46 -3.19 -0.61
CA ALA A 190 8.75 -3.41 0.81
C ALA A 190 9.51 -4.73 1.05
N LEU A 191 9.17 -5.80 0.31
CA LEU A 191 9.92 -7.07 0.34
C LEU A 191 11.37 -6.85 -0.10
N GLY A 192 11.58 -6.26 -1.26
CA GLY A 192 12.92 -6.08 -1.79
C GLY A 192 13.79 -5.13 -0.96
N ILE A 193 13.22 -4.07 -0.36
CA ILE A 193 13.96 -3.21 0.58
C ILE A 193 14.34 -3.99 1.83
N MET A 194 13.45 -4.79 2.37
CA MET A 194 13.73 -5.67 3.51
C MET A 194 14.83 -6.67 3.17
N GLU A 195 14.74 -7.34 2.01
CA GLU A 195 15.71 -8.34 1.54
C GLU A 195 17.11 -7.74 1.35
N LEU A 196 17.21 -6.53 0.80
CA LEU A 196 18.48 -5.78 0.75
C LEU A 196 19.10 -5.65 2.15
N LYS A 197 18.30 -5.27 3.15
CA LYS A 197 18.78 -5.01 4.52
C LYS A 197 19.18 -6.28 5.28
N ILE A 198 18.63 -7.45 4.92
CA ILE A 198 19.07 -8.74 5.48
C ILE A 198 20.17 -9.43 4.67
N GLY A 199 20.55 -8.86 3.51
CA GLY A 199 21.62 -9.40 2.65
C GLY A 199 21.15 -10.46 1.64
N ASP A 200 19.84 -10.67 1.47
CA ASP A 200 19.29 -11.49 0.38
C ASP A 200 19.19 -10.65 -0.91
N PHE A 201 20.34 -10.41 -1.54
CA PHE A 201 20.41 -9.54 -2.71
C PHE A 201 19.70 -10.14 -3.94
N ALA A 202 19.66 -11.46 -4.07
CA ALA A 202 18.96 -12.11 -5.17
C ALA A 202 17.43 -12.01 -5.00
N GLY A 203 16.92 -12.16 -3.77
CA GLY A 203 15.54 -11.88 -3.44
C GLY A 203 15.18 -10.42 -3.72
N ALA A 204 16.01 -9.49 -3.23
CA ALA A 204 15.84 -8.06 -3.42
C ALA A 204 15.78 -7.65 -4.91
N GLU A 205 16.68 -8.13 -5.73
CA GLU A 205 16.65 -7.90 -7.18
C GLU A 205 15.33 -8.37 -7.80
N ARG A 206 14.92 -9.59 -7.50
CA ARG A 206 13.68 -10.17 -8.04
C ARG A 206 12.46 -9.32 -7.67
N ASP A 207 12.28 -9.00 -6.38
CA ASP A 207 11.08 -8.35 -5.90
C ASP A 207 11.06 -6.86 -6.27
N LEU A 208 12.21 -6.17 -6.25
CA LEU A 208 12.33 -4.80 -6.75
C LEU A 208 12.15 -4.71 -8.26
N HIS A 209 12.55 -5.74 -9.02
CA HIS A 209 12.28 -5.79 -10.46
C HIS A 209 10.77 -5.86 -10.73
N VAL A 210 10.04 -6.72 -10.02
CA VAL A 210 8.58 -6.81 -10.11
C VAL A 210 7.93 -5.47 -9.74
N ALA A 211 8.40 -4.80 -8.69
CA ALA A 211 7.91 -3.49 -8.30
C ALA A 211 8.18 -2.42 -9.37
N ALA A 212 9.38 -2.43 -9.98
CA ALA A 212 9.76 -1.50 -11.05
C ALA A 212 8.91 -1.67 -12.31
N GLU A 213 8.57 -2.91 -12.66
CA GLU A 213 7.66 -3.23 -13.77
C GLU A 213 6.22 -2.78 -13.47
N GLY A 214 5.75 -2.94 -12.24
CA GLY A 214 4.44 -2.45 -11.80
C GLY A 214 4.30 -0.93 -11.84
N SER A 215 5.41 -0.20 -11.78
CA SER A 215 5.46 1.27 -11.88
C SER A 215 5.98 1.78 -13.24
N ARG A 216 6.01 0.95 -14.28
CA ARG A 216 6.65 1.26 -15.57
C ARG A 216 6.12 2.55 -16.21
N THR A 217 4.82 2.81 -16.15
CA THR A 217 4.20 4.01 -16.72
C THR A 217 4.53 5.29 -15.96
N ARG A 218 4.88 5.15 -14.68
CA ARG A 218 5.31 6.23 -13.79
C ARG A 218 6.41 5.72 -12.88
N PRO A 219 7.65 5.65 -13.37
CA PRO A 219 8.76 5.06 -12.63
C PRO A 219 8.95 5.69 -11.26
N ASP A 220 9.05 4.85 -10.23
CA ASP A 220 9.39 5.28 -8.87
C ASP A 220 10.91 5.28 -8.69
N ALA A 221 11.46 6.46 -8.43
CA ALA A 221 12.89 6.66 -8.29
C ALA A 221 13.50 5.84 -7.14
N ARG A 222 12.76 5.66 -6.03
CA ARG A 222 13.23 4.87 -4.89
C ARG A 222 13.33 3.39 -5.23
N ILE A 223 12.34 2.85 -5.92
CA ILE A 223 12.36 1.44 -6.36
C ILE A 223 13.55 1.21 -7.27
N LEU A 224 13.75 2.06 -8.28
CA LEU A 224 14.88 1.96 -9.21
C LEU A 224 16.23 2.11 -8.52
N TYR A 225 16.34 3.01 -7.55
CA TYR A 225 17.54 3.18 -6.75
C TYR A 225 17.86 1.92 -5.91
N HIS A 226 16.86 1.36 -5.19
CA HIS A 226 17.09 0.14 -4.42
C HIS A 226 17.39 -1.08 -5.32
N LEU A 227 16.75 -1.15 -6.50
CA LEU A 227 17.08 -2.18 -7.50
C LEU A 227 18.54 -2.07 -7.93
N SER A 228 19.04 -0.87 -8.22
CA SER A 228 20.45 -0.67 -8.58
C SER A 228 21.41 -1.10 -7.45
N LEU A 229 21.03 -0.89 -6.18
CA LEU A 229 21.82 -1.38 -5.05
C LEU A 229 21.85 -2.92 -4.98
N ALA A 230 20.73 -3.60 -5.25
CA ALA A 230 20.68 -5.05 -5.27
C ALA A 230 21.56 -5.63 -6.40
N GLU A 231 21.45 -5.06 -7.59
CA GLU A 231 22.24 -5.45 -8.77
C GLU A 231 23.74 -5.21 -8.54
N ASP A 232 24.10 -4.09 -7.90
CA ASP A 232 25.48 -3.82 -7.52
C ASP A 232 26.06 -4.89 -6.59
N ARG A 233 25.32 -5.26 -5.54
CA ARG A 233 25.73 -6.31 -4.60
C ARG A 233 25.88 -7.69 -5.27
N LEU A 234 25.17 -7.90 -6.39
CA LEU A 234 25.30 -9.08 -7.25
C LEU A 234 26.36 -8.94 -8.34
N GLN A 235 27.12 -7.83 -8.35
CA GLN A 235 28.15 -7.50 -9.35
C GLN A 235 27.58 -7.34 -10.77
N LYS A 236 26.28 -7.06 -10.91
CA LYS A 236 25.62 -6.77 -12.18
C LYS A 236 25.72 -5.29 -12.52
N TYR A 237 26.95 -4.80 -12.66
CA TYR A 237 27.27 -3.36 -12.73
C TYR A 237 26.61 -2.64 -13.91
N THR A 238 26.44 -3.31 -15.04
CA THR A 238 25.76 -2.74 -16.21
C THR A 238 24.29 -2.43 -15.92
N ASP A 239 23.59 -3.38 -15.30
CA ASP A 239 22.17 -3.25 -14.95
C ASP A 239 22.00 -2.22 -13.83
N ALA A 240 22.87 -2.28 -12.81
CA ALA A 240 22.90 -1.31 -11.73
C ALA A 240 23.09 0.13 -12.26
N LEU A 241 24.02 0.34 -13.20
CA LEU A 241 24.26 1.65 -13.82
C LEU A 241 23.05 2.13 -14.64
N ALA A 242 22.40 1.22 -15.36
CA ALA A 242 21.18 1.55 -16.10
C ALA A 242 20.04 1.97 -15.16
N ASN A 243 19.82 1.23 -14.07
CA ASN A 243 18.75 1.50 -13.12
C ASN A 243 19.01 2.75 -12.25
N VAL A 244 20.25 3.01 -11.82
CA VAL A 244 20.56 4.24 -11.09
C VAL A 244 20.39 5.49 -11.97
N ASN A 245 20.71 5.41 -13.27
CA ASN A 245 20.44 6.51 -14.20
C ASN A 245 18.93 6.75 -14.38
N ARG A 246 18.14 5.69 -14.49
CA ARG A 246 16.67 5.79 -14.52
C ARG A 246 16.12 6.40 -13.22
N ALA A 247 16.66 6.02 -12.05
CA ALA A 247 16.29 6.58 -10.77
C ALA A 247 16.55 8.09 -10.72
N MET A 248 17.71 8.56 -11.18
CA MET A 248 18.04 9.99 -11.26
C MET A 248 17.07 10.78 -12.13
N LEU A 249 16.66 10.21 -13.27
CA LEU A 249 15.68 10.84 -14.16
C LEU A 249 14.28 10.89 -13.53
N ALA A 250 13.88 9.82 -12.84
CA ALA A 250 12.58 9.72 -12.20
C ALA A 250 12.46 10.54 -10.90
N ALA A 251 13.57 10.83 -10.22
CA ALA A 251 13.59 11.51 -8.92
C ALA A 251 13.01 12.94 -8.97
N GLY A 252 13.03 13.60 -10.13
CA GLY A 252 12.47 14.94 -10.24
C GLY A 252 13.04 15.91 -9.20
N ASN A 253 12.17 16.38 -8.28
CA ASN A 253 12.53 17.28 -7.19
C ASN A 253 12.87 16.57 -5.86
N ASP A 254 12.86 15.24 -5.80
CA ASP A 254 13.29 14.49 -4.62
C ASP A 254 14.83 14.55 -4.51
N GLY A 255 15.30 15.57 -3.80
CA GLY A 255 16.72 15.84 -3.62
C GLY A 255 17.47 14.71 -2.90
N ASN A 256 16.81 13.97 -2.00
CA ASN A 256 17.44 12.89 -1.24
C ASN A 256 17.72 11.69 -2.12
N VAL A 257 16.72 11.21 -2.84
CA VAL A 257 16.89 10.08 -3.79
C VAL A 257 17.86 10.45 -4.89
N ARG A 258 17.76 11.66 -5.44
CA ARG A 258 18.65 12.14 -6.48
C ARG A 258 20.12 12.19 -6.04
N LYS A 259 20.37 12.65 -4.81
CA LYS A 259 21.73 12.70 -4.24
C LYS A 259 22.29 11.29 -4.05
N ALA A 260 21.52 10.41 -3.41
CA ALA A 260 21.93 9.02 -3.19
C ALA A 260 22.20 8.28 -4.51
N ALA A 261 21.33 8.42 -5.49
CA ALA A 261 21.51 7.84 -6.82
C ALA A 261 22.75 8.40 -7.55
N ALA A 262 23.04 9.70 -7.39
CA ALA A 262 24.23 10.30 -8.00
C ALA A 262 25.54 9.80 -7.37
N GLU A 263 25.53 9.58 -6.06
CA GLU A 263 26.68 9.00 -5.33
C GLU A 263 26.92 7.56 -5.78
N GLU A 264 25.86 6.76 -5.84
CA GLU A 264 25.92 5.37 -6.31
C GLU A 264 26.40 5.26 -7.76
N ARG A 265 25.89 6.11 -8.65
CA ARG A 265 26.33 6.15 -10.04
C ARG A 265 27.85 6.39 -10.15
N ARG A 266 28.39 7.37 -9.43
CA ARG A 266 29.83 7.66 -9.44
C ARG A 266 30.64 6.43 -9.03
N ARG A 267 30.21 5.77 -7.95
CA ARG A 267 30.85 4.56 -7.45
C ARG A 267 30.87 3.43 -8.50
N LEU A 268 29.75 3.20 -9.18
CA LEU A 268 29.63 2.22 -10.25
C LEU A 268 30.50 2.57 -11.47
N GLU A 269 30.56 3.85 -11.87
CA GLU A 269 31.41 4.32 -12.95
C GLU A 269 32.90 4.15 -12.62
N ASP A 270 33.31 4.33 -11.37
CA ASP A 270 34.69 4.11 -10.91
C ASP A 270 35.05 2.64 -10.93
N LEU A 271 34.14 1.75 -10.51
CA LEU A 271 34.32 0.30 -10.58
C LEU A 271 34.47 -0.19 -12.03
N ALA A 272 33.62 0.31 -12.95
CA ALA A 272 33.67 -0.03 -14.36
C ALA A 272 35.00 0.40 -15.00
N ARG A 273 35.53 1.58 -14.62
CA ARG A 273 36.85 2.06 -15.08
C ARG A 273 38.03 1.24 -14.54
N GLY A 274 37.96 0.88 -13.25
CA GLY A 274 38.98 0.06 -12.61
C GLY A 274 39.07 -1.36 -13.22
N ALA A 275 37.93 -1.93 -13.58
CA ALA A 275 37.87 -3.22 -14.27
C ALA A 275 38.46 -3.18 -15.69
N SER A 276 38.33 -2.02 -16.38
CA SER A 276 38.87 -1.84 -17.76
C SER A 276 40.39 -1.64 -17.82
N VAL A 277 41.04 -1.31 -16.71
CA VAL A 277 42.50 -1.07 -16.63
C VAL A 277 43.29 -2.37 -16.32
N GLN A 278 42.59 -3.45 -15.93
CA GLN A 278 43.23 -4.74 -15.58
C GLN A 278 43.23 -5.76 -16.74
N HIS A 279 42.78 -5.39 -17.91
CA HIS A 279 42.82 -6.15 -19.15
C HIS A 279 43.70 -5.45 -20.20
#